data_08086c975df1b4fd2e205cc7bf861cfa
#
_entry.id   08086c975df1b4fd2e205cc7bf861cfa
#
_cell.length_a   1.000
_cell.length_b   1.000
_cell.length_c   1.000
_cell.angle_alpha   90.00
_cell.angle_beta   90.00
_cell.angle_gamma   90.00
#
_symmetry.space_group_name_H-M   'P 1'
#
loop_
_entity.id
_entity.type
_entity.pdbx_description
1 polymer ?
#
loop_
_entity_poly.entity_id
_entity_poly.type
_entity_poly.pdbx_seq_one_letter_code
_entity_poly.pdbx_strand_id
1 'polypeptide(L)'
;MKTLNTLMALALVAGVVTTVEAQTATINATARVLSPIAVGPSEDLRFGNVFQGVDKVVPASDVSSGQFEFSGSTNAQVDMVLTLPTNLFNGVAPMPIAFWSGLQGVNATRGTGAVFAPVSGSPIVDNLGAAGTDFYRIFIGATVSPAVGQTPGSYTNTIDLTVTYTGS
;
A
#
# COMPACT_ATOMS: atom_id res chain seq x y z
N MET A 1 102.45 36.95 -0.93
CA MET A 1 101.85 36.99 0.40
C MET A 1 100.40 37.22 0.25
N LYS A 2 99.63 36.41 0.92
CA LYS A 2 98.13 36.49 1.14
C LYS A 2 97.24 36.03 -0.01
N THR A 3 96.93 34.78 0.06
CA THR A 3 95.90 34.04 -0.56
C THR A 3 94.52 34.56 -0.11
N LEU A 4 93.67 34.86 -1.04
CA LEU A 4 92.27 35.15 -0.75
C LEU A 4 91.40 34.00 -1.20
N ASN A 5 90.94 33.22 -0.24
CA ASN A 5 90.00 32.13 -0.46
C ASN A 5 88.63 32.71 -0.77
N THR A 6 88.16 32.48 -1.99
CA THR A 6 86.75 32.74 -2.33
C THR A 6 85.98 31.48 -2.04
N LEU A 7 85.20 31.53 -0.97
CA LEU A 7 84.22 30.48 -0.62
C LEU A 7 82.97 30.66 -1.50
N MET A 8 82.82 29.70 -2.39
CA MET A 8 81.63 29.64 -3.24
C MET A 8 80.50 28.87 -2.46
N ALA A 9 79.55 29.60 -1.93
CA ALA A 9 78.45 29.02 -1.24
C ALA A 9 77.41 28.56 -2.31
N LEU A 10 77.38 27.26 -2.53
CA LEU A 10 76.34 26.61 -3.36
C LEU A 10 75.05 26.46 -2.52
N ALA A 11 74.11 27.37 -2.71
CA ALA A 11 72.81 27.28 -2.09
C ALA A 11 71.95 26.16 -2.79
N LEU A 12 71.84 25.03 -2.11
CA LEU A 12 71.02 23.94 -2.49
C LEU A 12 69.53 24.31 -2.17
N VAL A 13 68.78 24.77 -3.19
CA VAL A 13 67.30 24.95 -3.06
C VAL A 13 66.64 23.58 -3.12
N ALA A 14 66.43 23.01 -1.94
CA ALA A 14 65.57 21.82 -1.86
C ALA A 14 64.12 22.24 -2.17
N GLY A 15 63.70 22.00 -3.40
CA GLY A 15 62.32 22.15 -3.81
C GLY A 15 61.45 21.12 -3.05
N VAL A 16 60.62 21.60 -2.17
CA VAL A 16 59.57 20.78 -1.54
C VAL A 16 58.53 20.50 -2.62
N VAL A 17 58.57 19.32 -3.21
CA VAL A 17 57.51 18.82 -4.07
C VAL A 17 56.34 18.41 -3.17
N THR A 18 55.36 19.27 -3.02
CA THR A 18 54.10 18.90 -2.39
C THR A 18 53.35 18.04 -3.37
N THR A 19 53.28 16.75 -3.14
CA THR A 19 52.39 15.86 -3.86
C THR A 19 50.96 16.21 -3.47
N VAL A 20 50.24 16.79 -4.41
CA VAL A 20 48.79 16.99 -4.25
C VAL A 20 48.14 15.62 -4.48
N GLU A 21 47.74 14.98 -3.41
CA GLU A 21 46.99 13.73 -3.49
C GLU A 21 45.54 14.06 -3.91
N ALA A 22 45.14 13.50 -5.04
CA ALA A 22 43.74 13.59 -5.50
C ALA A 22 42.87 12.74 -4.57
N GLN A 23 42.01 13.40 -3.80
CA GLN A 23 41.02 12.72 -2.96
C GLN A 23 39.82 12.37 -3.81
N THR A 24 39.49 11.07 -3.89
CA THR A 24 38.31 10.57 -4.62
C THR A 24 37.21 10.21 -3.62
N ALA A 25 36.06 10.82 -3.74
CA ALA A 25 34.85 10.44 -3.01
C ALA A 25 33.96 9.60 -3.92
N THR A 26 33.49 8.46 -3.41
CA THR A 26 32.58 7.56 -4.16
C THR A 26 31.21 7.56 -3.51
N ILE A 27 30.19 7.75 -4.31
CA ILE A 27 28.79 7.57 -3.90
C ILE A 27 28.18 6.43 -4.73
N ASN A 28 27.31 5.65 -4.11
CA ASN A 28 26.58 4.61 -4.82
C ASN A 28 25.26 5.20 -5.32
N ALA A 29 24.97 5.02 -6.61
CA ALA A 29 23.67 5.29 -7.20
C ALA A 29 22.92 3.96 -7.29
N THR A 30 21.75 3.87 -6.67
CA THR A 30 20.90 2.67 -6.71
C THR A 30 19.53 3.02 -7.27
N ALA A 31 18.96 2.12 -8.05
CA ALA A 31 17.59 2.22 -8.55
C ALA A 31 16.94 0.84 -8.48
N ARG A 32 15.66 0.80 -8.12
CA ARG A 32 14.82 -0.40 -8.16
C ARG A 32 13.70 -0.16 -9.16
N VAL A 33 13.57 -1.06 -10.13
CA VAL A 33 12.45 -1.05 -11.07
C VAL A 33 11.35 -1.93 -10.49
N LEU A 34 10.14 -1.39 -10.35
CA LEU A 34 8.97 -2.12 -9.87
C LEU A 34 8.12 -2.56 -11.06
N SER A 35 7.50 -3.74 -10.95
CA SER A 35 6.44 -4.18 -11.85
C SER A 35 5.20 -3.31 -11.63
N PRO A 36 4.40 -3.01 -12.67
CA PRO A 36 3.16 -2.28 -12.48
C PRO A 36 2.20 -3.04 -11.55
N ILE A 37 1.38 -2.32 -10.81
CA ILE A 37 0.27 -2.92 -10.05
C ILE A 37 -0.77 -3.39 -11.06
N ALA A 38 -1.19 -4.65 -10.94
CA ALA A 38 -2.25 -5.24 -11.72
C ALA A 38 -3.41 -5.63 -10.78
N VAL A 39 -4.62 -5.16 -11.10
CA VAL A 39 -5.83 -5.55 -10.38
C VAL A 39 -6.36 -6.82 -11.00
N GLY A 40 -6.54 -7.84 -10.18
CA GLY A 40 -7.09 -9.15 -10.53
C GLY A 40 -8.62 -9.21 -10.41
N PRO A 41 -9.19 -10.41 -10.47
CA PRO A 41 -10.62 -10.60 -10.33
C PRO A 41 -11.12 -10.13 -8.97
N SER A 42 -12.28 -9.49 -8.95
CA SER A 42 -12.98 -9.08 -7.74
C SER A 42 -14.31 -9.84 -7.61
N GLU A 43 -14.76 -9.99 -6.36
CA GLU A 43 -16.06 -10.60 -6.06
C GLU A 43 -16.94 -9.61 -5.32
N ASP A 44 -18.22 -9.60 -5.66
CA ASP A 44 -19.20 -8.70 -5.05
C ASP A 44 -19.49 -9.08 -3.59
N LEU A 45 -19.70 -8.06 -2.75
CA LEU A 45 -20.30 -8.24 -1.43
C LEU A 45 -21.81 -8.42 -1.59
N ARG A 46 -22.35 -9.57 -1.18
CA ARG A 46 -23.75 -9.96 -1.41
C ARG A 46 -24.47 -10.25 -0.12
N PHE A 47 -25.48 -9.46 0.20
CA PHE A 47 -26.32 -9.68 1.36
C PHE A 47 -27.47 -10.68 1.10
N GLY A 48 -27.78 -10.96 -0.17
CA GLY A 48 -28.95 -11.78 -0.53
C GLY A 48 -30.25 -11.08 -0.13
N ASN A 49 -31.24 -11.86 0.30
CA ASN A 49 -32.51 -11.31 0.77
C ASN A 49 -32.36 -10.73 2.18
N VAL A 50 -32.86 -9.51 2.37
CA VAL A 50 -32.90 -8.81 3.66
C VAL A 50 -34.36 -8.48 3.99
N PHE A 51 -34.68 -8.48 5.29
CA PHE A 51 -36.05 -8.19 5.76
C PHE A 51 -36.08 -6.79 6.38
N GLN A 52 -37.20 -6.10 6.21
CA GLN A 52 -37.44 -4.78 6.80
C GLN A 52 -37.26 -4.84 8.31
N GLY A 53 -36.53 -3.88 8.88
CA GLY A 53 -36.28 -3.77 10.32
C GLY A 53 -35.36 -4.84 10.90
N VAL A 54 -34.70 -5.66 10.07
CA VAL A 54 -33.80 -6.71 10.53
C VAL A 54 -32.41 -6.53 9.91
N ASP A 55 -31.40 -6.31 10.72
CA ASP A 55 -30.03 -6.20 10.25
C ASP A 55 -29.54 -7.49 9.62
N LYS A 56 -28.80 -7.37 8.53
CA LYS A 56 -28.12 -8.50 7.87
C LYS A 56 -26.64 -8.27 7.87
N VAL A 57 -25.92 -9.23 8.45
CA VAL A 57 -24.46 -9.23 8.55
C VAL A 57 -23.87 -10.20 7.54
N VAL A 58 -22.84 -9.78 6.84
CA VAL A 58 -21.94 -10.64 6.04
C VAL A 58 -20.54 -10.41 6.56
N PRO A 59 -19.98 -11.35 7.34
CA PRO A 59 -18.59 -11.24 7.81
C PRO A 59 -17.61 -11.44 6.65
N ALA A 60 -16.39 -10.90 6.77
CA ALA A 60 -15.36 -11.04 5.73
C ALA A 60 -14.94 -12.51 5.49
N SER A 61 -15.20 -13.39 6.45
CA SER A 61 -14.99 -14.86 6.33
C SER A 61 -16.06 -15.59 5.54
N ASP A 62 -17.20 -14.95 5.26
CA ASP A 62 -18.33 -15.55 4.54
C ASP A 62 -18.04 -15.60 3.04
N VAL A 63 -18.54 -16.63 2.36
CA VAL A 63 -18.43 -16.77 0.90
C VAL A 63 -19.13 -15.64 0.12
N SER A 64 -20.05 -14.94 0.77
CA SER A 64 -20.78 -13.78 0.21
C SER A 64 -20.04 -12.46 0.47
N SER A 65 -18.90 -12.46 1.17
CA SER A 65 -18.07 -11.25 1.37
C SER A 65 -17.47 -10.78 0.05
N GLY A 66 -17.29 -9.46 -0.08
CA GLY A 66 -16.58 -8.89 -1.21
C GLY A 66 -15.10 -9.28 -1.20
N GLN A 67 -14.47 -9.35 -2.37
CA GLN A 67 -13.05 -9.59 -2.51
C GLN A 67 -12.45 -8.66 -3.56
N PHE A 68 -11.32 -8.06 -3.21
CA PHE A 68 -10.38 -7.48 -4.18
C PHE A 68 -9.11 -8.32 -4.22
N GLU A 69 -8.54 -8.47 -5.40
CA GLU A 69 -7.23 -9.07 -5.61
C GLU A 69 -6.38 -8.12 -6.46
N PHE A 70 -5.12 -7.96 -6.09
CA PHE A 70 -4.15 -7.21 -6.87
C PHE A 70 -2.76 -7.79 -6.68
N SER A 71 -1.87 -7.53 -7.65
CA SER A 71 -0.49 -7.99 -7.64
C SER A 71 0.46 -6.86 -8.01
N GLY A 72 1.75 -7.05 -7.72
CA GLY A 72 2.80 -6.09 -8.02
C GLY A 72 4.17 -6.64 -7.66
N SER A 73 5.14 -5.75 -7.47
CA SER A 73 6.51 -6.17 -7.12
C SER A 73 6.58 -6.72 -5.71
N THR A 74 7.13 -7.92 -5.56
CA THR A 74 7.37 -8.58 -4.27
C THR A 74 8.18 -7.67 -3.33
N ASN A 75 7.78 -7.61 -2.05
CA ASN A 75 8.37 -6.76 -1.01
C ASN A 75 8.32 -5.24 -1.30
N ALA A 76 7.48 -4.80 -2.23
CA ALA A 76 7.21 -3.39 -2.40
C ALA A 76 6.10 -2.96 -1.45
N GLN A 77 6.29 -1.81 -0.81
CA GLN A 77 5.29 -1.21 0.06
C GLN A 77 4.21 -0.53 -0.78
N VAL A 78 2.96 -0.75 -0.42
CA VAL A 78 1.78 -0.17 -1.07
C VAL A 78 0.89 0.53 -0.07
N ASP A 79 0.25 1.59 -0.54
CA ASP A 79 -0.90 2.22 0.10
C ASP A 79 -2.17 1.72 -0.57
N MET A 80 -3.09 1.25 0.24
CA MET A 80 -4.42 0.78 -0.17
C MET A 80 -5.47 1.71 0.42
N VAL A 81 -6.24 2.37 -0.42
CA VAL A 81 -7.30 3.28 0.01
C VAL A 81 -8.64 2.73 -0.44
N LEU A 82 -9.55 2.50 0.51
CA LEU A 82 -10.92 2.08 0.23
C LEU A 82 -11.86 3.30 0.26
N THR A 83 -12.70 3.41 -0.75
CA THR A 83 -13.85 4.31 -0.74
C THR A 83 -15.09 3.49 -0.42
N LEU A 84 -15.66 3.71 0.77
CA LEU A 84 -16.77 2.93 1.30
C LEU A 84 -18.05 3.78 1.32
N PRO A 85 -19.16 3.28 0.77
CA PRO A 85 -20.44 3.98 0.84
C PRO A 85 -21.04 3.88 2.24
N THR A 86 -21.80 4.87 2.65
CA THR A 86 -22.58 4.85 3.91
C THR A 86 -24.01 4.31 3.70
N ASN A 87 -24.47 4.23 2.45
CA ASN A 87 -25.78 3.72 2.09
C ASN A 87 -25.71 2.94 0.79
N LEU A 88 -26.56 1.93 0.68
CA LEU A 88 -27.00 1.35 -0.59
C LEU A 88 -28.27 2.07 -1.05
N PHE A 89 -28.53 2.14 -2.35
CA PHE A 89 -29.68 2.86 -2.91
C PHE A 89 -30.53 1.98 -3.81
N ASN A 90 -31.84 2.14 -3.69
CA ASN A 90 -32.82 1.69 -4.65
C ASN A 90 -33.36 2.92 -5.38
N GLY A 91 -32.60 3.42 -6.36
CA GLY A 91 -32.90 4.69 -7.01
C GLY A 91 -32.87 5.89 -6.05
N VAL A 92 -33.87 6.06 -5.21
CA VAL A 92 -33.98 7.21 -4.29
C VAL A 92 -33.91 6.81 -2.83
N ALA A 93 -34.38 5.62 -2.44
CA ALA A 93 -34.43 5.20 -1.04
C ALA A 93 -33.06 4.71 -0.54
N PRO A 94 -32.49 5.30 0.52
CA PRO A 94 -31.26 4.81 1.11
C PRO A 94 -31.52 3.63 2.04
N MET A 95 -30.55 2.71 2.13
CA MET A 95 -30.45 1.67 3.14
C MET A 95 -29.05 1.73 3.76
N PRO A 96 -28.92 2.01 5.06
CA PRO A 96 -27.61 2.13 5.70
C PRO A 96 -26.78 0.87 5.56
N ILE A 97 -25.49 1.06 5.31
CA ILE A 97 -24.45 0.02 5.34
C ILE A 97 -23.31 0.45 6.24
N ALA A 98 -22.83 -0.44 7.08
CA ALA A 98 -21.70 -0.22 7.98
C ALA A 98 -20.62 -1.28 7.74
N PHE A 99 -19.40 -0.81 7.56
CA PHE A 99 -18.21 -1.66 7.44
C PHE A 99 -17.53 -1.67 8.81
N TRP A 100 -17.63 -2.80 9.50
CA TRP A 100 -16.98 -3.01 10.79
C TRP A 100 -15.91 -4.06 10.61
N SER A 101 -14.85 -4.05 11.33
CA SER A 101 -13.77 -5.04 11.36
C SER A 101 -13.92 -6.20 10.34
N GLY A 102 -13.50 -6.02 9.11
CA GLY A 102 -13.76 -7.04 8.12
C GLY A 102 -12.80 -7.09 6.94
N LEU A 103 -11.71 -6.30 6.99
CA LEU A 103 -10.65 -6.45 6.01
C LEU A 103 -9.70 -7.53 6.48
N GLN A 104 -9.52 -8.53 5.66
CA GLN A 104 -8.49 -9.54 5.84
C GLN A 104 -7.53 -9.40 4.68
N GLY A 105 -6.30 -8.98 4.98
CA GLY A 105 -5.25 -8.79 3.98
C GLY A 105 -4.27 -9.96 3.91
N VAL A 106 -3.48 -9.96 2.86
CA VAL A 106 -2.31 -10.79 2.56
C VAL A 106 -2.57 -12.28 2.40
N ASN A 107 -2.62 -12.76 1.15
CA ASN A 107 -2.59 -14.20 0.78
C ASN A 107 -3.52 -15.11 1.58
N ALA A 108 -4.50 -14.51 2.22
CA ALA A 108 -5.35 -15.20 3.12
C ALA A 108 -6.45 -15.92 2.35
N THR A 109 -6.70 -17.15 2.74
CA THR A 109 -8.00 -17.77 2.55
C THR A 109 -9.02 -16.94 3.34
N ARG A 110 -10.25 -16.79 2.86
CA ARG A 110 -11.33 -16.17 3.61
C ARG A 110 -11.35 -16.65 5.07
N GLY A 111 -11.47 -15.74 6.02
CA GLY A 111 -11.46 -16.05 7.45
C GLY A 111 -10.09 -16.18 8.09
N THR A 112 -9.00 -16.00 7.33
CA THR A 112 -7.62 -16.01 7.85
C THR A 112 -6.91 -14.72 7.44
N GLY A 113 -5.93 -14.27 8.21
CA GLY A 113 -5.15 -13.07 7.94
C GLY A 113 -5.39 -11.94 8.93
N ALA A 114 -4.65 -10.85 8.75
CA ALA A 114 -4.77 -9.67 9.61
C ALA A 114 -6.15 -9.01 9.41
N VAL A 115 -6.77 -8.62 10.51
CA VAL A 115 -8.06 -7.91 10.50
C VAL A 115 -7.80 -6.41 10.61
N PHE A 116 -8.26 -5.65 9.62
CA PHE A 116 -8.18 -4.19 9.62
C PHE A 116 -9.57 -3.60 9.86
N ALA A 117 -9.64 -2.49 10.59
CA ALA A 117 -10.84 -1.69 10.66
C ALA A 117 -10.88 -0.77 9.41
N PRO A 118 -11.82 -0.97 8.47
CA PRO A 118 -11.87 -0.16 7.28
C PRO A 118 -12.36 1.25 7.63
N VAL A 119 -11.53 2.24 7.33
CA VAL A 119 -11.90 3.65 7.40
C VAL A 119 -11.86 4.20 5.98
N SER A 120 -13.01 4.67 5.50
CA SER A 120 -13.10 5.20 4.14
C SER A 120 -12.14 6.36 3.94
N GLY A 121 -11.34 6.30 2.86
CA GLY A 121 -10.35 7.32 2.53
C GLY A 121 -9.06 7.28 3.35
N SER A 122 -8.94 6.39 4.33
CA SER A 122 -7.68 6.22 5.09
C SER A 122 -6.78 5.18 4.45
N PRO A 123 -5.48 5.47 4.24
CA PRO A 123 -4.56 4.51 3.67
C PRO A 123 -4.28 3.34 4.64
N ILE A 124 -4.24 2.15 4.10
CA ILE A 124 -3.73 0.94 4.74
C ILE A 124 -2.39 0.66 4.08
N VAL A 125 -1.33 0.67 4.86
CA VAL A 125 0.05 0.47 4.37
C VAL A 125 0.47 -0.96 4.64
N ASP A 126 0.91 -1.68 3.62
CA ASP A 126 1.45 -3.04 3.76
C ASP A 126 2.44 -3.37 2.65
N ASN A 127 3.13 -4.49 2.76
CA ASN A 127 4.10 -4.96 1.78
C ASN A 127 3.53 -6.08 0.92
N LEU A 128 3.64 -5.95 -0.40
CA LEU A 128 3.28 -7.00 -1.33
C LEU A 128 4.21 -8.21 -1.18
N GLY A 129 3.65 -9.40 -1.24
CA GLY A 129 4.43 -10.63 -1.25
C GLY A 129 5.14 -10.97 0.06
N ALA A 130 4.78 -10.35 1.19
CA ALA A 130 5.34 -10.67 2.51
C ALA A 130 5.17 -12.17 2.88
N ALA A 131 4.22 -12.85 2.26
CA ALA A 131 3.97 -14.28 2.41
C ALA A 131 4.52 -15.13 1.24
N GLY A 132 5.39 -14.58 0.40
CA GLY A 132 6.05 -15.30 -0.71
C GLY A 132 5.22 -15.46 -1.98
N THR A 133 4.15 -14.69 -2.15
CA THR A 133 3.32 -14.66 -3.36
C THR A 133 3.22 -13.25 -3.92
N ASP A 134 3.00 -13.14 -5.23
CA ASP A 134 2.99 -11.86 -5.95
C ASP A 134 1.64 -11.14 -5.87
N PHE A 135 0.65 -11.67 -5.16
CA PHE A 135 -0.67 -11.09 -5.07
C PHE A 135 -1.13 -10.85 -3.62
N TYR A 136 -2.07 -9.93 -3.48
CA TYR A 136 -2.68 -9.53 -2.22
C TYR A 136 -4.20 -9.61 -2.36
N ARG A 137 -4.89 -10.15 -1.34
CA ARG A 137 -6.35 -10.21 -1.31
C ARG A 137 -6.89 -9.43 -0.12
N ILE A 138 -7.97 -8.70 -0.37
CA ILE A 138 -8.74 -8.01 0.67
C ILE A 138 -10.15 -8.56 0.64
N PHE A 139 -10.63 -9.08 1.77
CA PHE A 139 -12.01 -9.52 1.94
C PHE A 139 -12.78 -8.48 2.74
N ILE A 140 -13.98 -8.13 2.27
CA ILE A 140 -14.80 -7.06 2.84
C ILE A 140 -16.12 -7.62 3.31
N GLY A 141 -16.38 -7.49 4.62
CA GLY A 141 -17.66 -7.76 5.24
C GLY A 141 -18.35 -6.47 5.64
N ALA A 142 -19.67 -6.51 5.77
CA ALA A 142 -20.46 -5.37 6.23
C ALA A 142 -21.78 -5.80 6.84
N THR A 143 -22.50 -4.83 7.43
CA THR A 143 -23.88 -4.96 7.92
C THR A 143 -24.74 -3.98 7.18
N VAL A 144 -25.88 -4.43 6.67
CA VAL A 144 -26.96 -3.55 6.21
C VAL A 144 -28.10 -3.50 7.22
N SER A 145 -28.66 -2.30 7.41
CA SER A 145 -29.71 -2.03 8.40
C SER A 145 -30.97 -1.45 7.73
N PRO A 146 -31.82 -2.31 7.15
CA PRO A 146 -33.07 -1.86 6.53
C PRO A 146 -34.01 -1.28 7.59
N ALA A 147 -34.61 -0.13 7.33
CA ALA A 147 -35.61 0.45 8.20
C ALA A 147 -36.89 -0.40 8.24
N VAL A 148 -37.67 -0.25 9.32
CA VAL A 148 -39.06 -0.71 9.33
C VAL A 148 -39.85 0.07 8.26
N GLY A 149 -40.44 -0.64 7.29
CA GLY A 149 -41.09 0.00 6.11
C GLY A 149 -40.09 0.40 5.01
N GLN A 150 -38.90 -0.14 4.98
CA GLN A 150 -37.93 0.05 3.90
C GLN A 150 -38.60 -0.30 2.55
N THR A 151 -38.45 0.56 1.55
CA THR A 151 -39.03 0.31 0.22
C THR A 151 -38.50 -1.00 -0.35
N PRO A 152 -39.38 -1.93 -0.82
CA PRO A 152 -38.94 -3.14 -1.49
C PRO A 152 -38.20 -2.85 -2.79
N GLY A 153 -37.18 -3.68 -3.09
CA GLY A 153 -36.42 -3.59 -4.34
C GLY A 153 -34.96 -3.97 -4.18
N SER A 154 -34.19 -3.79 -5.24
CA SER A 154 -32.75 -4.03 -5.22
C SER A 154 -31.98 -2.78 -4.79
N TYR A 155 -31.09 -2.94 -3.85
CA TYR A 155 -30.24 -1.86 -3.31
C TYR A 155 -28.79 -2.11 -3.70
N THR A 156 -28.15 -1.12 -4.28
CA THR A 156 -26.76 -1.23 -4.76
C THR A 156 -25.96 0.03 -4.44
N ASN A 157 -24.65 -0.12 -4.33
CA ASN A 157 -23.66 0.94 -4.38
C ASN A 157 -22.30 0.33 -4.70
N THR A 158 -21.28 1.15 -4.97
CA THR A 158 -19.91 0.72 -5.27
C THR A 158 -19.00 0.83 -4.06
N ILE A 159 -18.03 -0.07 -4.01
CA ILE A 159 -16.90 -0.04 -3.11
C ILE A 159 -15.67 0.02 -4.01
N ASP A 160 -14.85 1.05 -3.87
CA ASP A 160 -13.69 1.23 -4.71
C ASP A 160 -12.40 1.01 -3.92
N LEU A 161 -11.41 0.36 -4.53
CA LEU A 161 -10.07 0.19 -4.00
C LEU A 161 -9.07 0.90 -4.91
N THR A 162 -8.27 1.79 -4.33
CA THR A 162 -7.11 2.40 -4.98
C THR A 162 -5.85 1.85 -4.36
N VAL A 163 -4.91 1.38 -5.18
CA VAL A 163 -3.62 0.83 -4.73
C VAL A 163 -2.49 1.59 -5.41
N THR A 164 -1.54 2.07 -4.62
CA THR A 164 -0.37 2.80 -5.11
C THR A 164 0.89 2.34 -4.40
N TYR A 165 2.05 2.40 -5.07
CA TYR A 165 3.34 2.21 -4.39
C TYR A 165 3.68 3.44 -3.55
N THR A 166 4.22 3.25 -2.35
CA THR A 166 4.65 4.36 -1.46
C THR A 166 5.97 5.01 -1.87
N GLY A 167 6.71 4.45 -2.82
CA GLY A 167 7.92 5.05 -3.38
C GLY A 167 9.14 5.05 -2.46
N SER A 168 9.25 4.13 -1.51
CA SER A 168 10.44 3.94 -0.67
C SER A 168 11.36 2.86 -1.19
#